data_8d340ac43d488e949bd8afb825b70ac3
#
_entry.id   8d340ac43d488e949bd8afb825b70ac3
#
_cell.length_a   1.000
_cell.length_b   1.000
_cell.length_c   1.000
_cell.angle_alpha   90.00
_cell.angle_beta   90.00
_cell.angle_gamma   90.00
#
_symmetry.space_group_name_H-M   'P 1'
#
loop_
_entity.id
_entity.type
_entity.pdbx_description
1 polymer ?
#
loop_
_entity_poly.entity_id
_entity_poly.type
_entity_poly.pdbx_seq_one_letter_code
_entity_poly.pdbx_strand_id
1 'polypeptide(L)'
;MKGSLAPAAAAIFGLLIAQPAFTQSDDKKLGKVHFETSCLPAAQKQFDRGMLYQHSFWYRASQMAFQDVLKADAECGIAHWGIALSLLLNPHVPTPAKNLADGAAAIAKAKGLGAKTQRERDYIDALGVMYADFDKVDHRTRVVAYAKAMEQLAQRYPDDDEAQIHYALSLSTSASPADKTYVNQLKGAAILEPIFKRQPHHPGVAHYLIHLYDYPPIAEQGLDAARSYAKIAPEAAHAQHMPSHIFTRLGYWSESIASNIEAARVAKINNEGHDQLHPMDYMVYAYLQVGQDTRARAVVDEMTKVTGFSETFIAGPYALAVSPARYAIERGDWKAAAELQVRPTPLAHVEAITHFARALGAARSGNPEAAKADIAKLGELRDKLRDAKDAYWSGQVDIQAQVASAWVLDAEGKYDGALKAMSAAADAEDKTEKHPVTPGVPKPARELYGVMLLERGMPTEALTAFEATLKKEPNRLGAYVGAATAAQKCGDKTKARLYYEKIVAIAGNADKSRTEVADARAYLKNN
;
A
#
# COMPACT_ATOMS: atom_id res chain seq x y z
N MET A 1 -48.64 62.90 14.90
CA MET A 1 -47.17 62.76 14.73
C MET A 1 -46.89 61.38 14.15
N LYS A 2 -46.47 61.33 12.88
CA LYS A 2 -46.23 60.11 12.16
C LYS A 2 -44.72 59.80 12.26
N GLY A 3 -44.37 58.68 12.92
CA GLY A 3 -42.98 58.15 12.95
C GLY A 3 -42.72 57.15 11.84
N SER A 4 -41.81 57.48 10.95
CA SER A 4 -41.38 56.63 9.83
C SER A 4 -40.26 55.68 10.34
N LEU A 5 -40.47 54.38 10.16
CA LEU A 5 -39.47 53.35 10.35
C LEU A 5 -38.82 53.04 8.99
N ALA A 6 -37.52 53.27 8.88
CA ALA A 6 -36.72 52.85 7.73
C ALA A 6 -36.20 51.41 7.95
N PRO A 7 -36.10 50.56 6.91
CA PRO A 7 -35.55 49.21 7.06
C PRO A 7 -34.03 49.23 6.95
N ALA A 8 -33.37 48.56 7.91
CA ALA A 8 -31.94 48.31 7.89
C ALA A 8 -31.60 47.20 6.86
N ALA A 9 -30.79 47.55 5.89
CA ALA A 9 -30.23 46.59 4.94
C ALA A 9 -29.05 45.85 5.57
N ALA A 10 -29.17 44.56 5.80
CA ALA A 10 -28.07 43.70 6.23
C ALA A 10 -27.19 43.35 5.01
N ALA A 11 -25.97 43.88 5.00
CA ALA A 11 -24.96 43.51 4.02
C ALA A 11 -24.36 42.14 4.40
N ILE A 12 -24.64 41.11 3.61
CA ILE A 12 -24.01 39.80 3.74
C ILE A 12 -22.61 39.91 3.09
N PHE A 13 -21.56 39.98 3.90
CA PHE A 13 -20.18 39.80 3.46
C PHE A 13 -19.95 38.32 3.19
N GLY A 14 -19.98 37.92 1.93
CA GLY A 14 -19.52 36.60 1.49
C GLY A 14 -18.00 36.51 1.67
N LEU A 15 -17.54 35.69 2.61
CA LEU A 15 -16.14 35.29 2.69
C LEU A 15 -15.84 34.43 1.44
N LEU A 16 -15.21 35.02 0.45
CA LEU A 16 -14.52 34.29 -0.60
C LEU A 16 -13.30 33.59 0.03
N ILE A 17 -13.43 32.33 0.36
CA ILE A 17 -12.29 31.48 0.71
C ILE A 17 -11.49 31.32 -0.58
N ALA A 18 -10.40 32.09 -0.70
CA ALA A 18 -9.42 31.92 -1.77
C ALA A 18 -8.84 30.52 -1.65
N GLN A 19 -9.15 29.63 -2.61
CA GLN A 19 -8.45 28.37 -2.74
C GLN A 19 -6.98 28.69 -3.03
N PRO A 20 -6.02 27.98 -2.37
CA PRO A 20 -4.62 28.20 -2.67
C PRO A 20 -4.39 27.92 -4.16
N ALA A 21 -3.89 28.91 -4.89
CA ALA A 21 -3.45 28.74 -6.26
C ALA A 21 -2.31 27.70 -6.23
N PHE A 22 -2.53 26.54 -6.86
CA PHE A 22 -1.43 25.62 -7.13
C PHE A 22 -0.40 26.37 -7.97
N THR A 23 0.76 26.66 -7.38
CA THR A 23 1.90 27.18 -8.12
C THR A 23 2.20 26.20 -9.25
N GLN A 24 2.37 26.71 -10.46
CA GLN A 24 2.78 25.90 -11.62
C GLN A 24 4.09 25.19 -11.25
N SER A 25 4.03 23.87 -10.98
CA SER A 25 5.23 23.06 -10.80
C SER A 25 6.03 23.06 -12.11
N ASP A 26 7.35 23.11 -11.99
CA ASP A 26 8.21 22.95 -13.16
C ASP A 26 8.09 21.49 -13.64
N ASP A 27 7.47 21.26 -14.80
CA ASP A 27 7.23 19.92 -15.38
C ASP A 27 8.52 19.08 -15.50
N LYS A 28 9.69 19.73 -15.52
CA LYS A 28 11.00 19.06 -15.51
C LYS A 28 11.25 18.21 -14.26
N LYS A 29 10.57 18.52 -13.14
CA LYS A 29 10.69 17.79 -11.87
C LYS A 29 9.73 16.60 -11.75
N LEU A 30 8.92 16.31 -12.77
CA LEU A 30 8.01 15.17 -12.85
C LEU A 30 8.42 14.12 -13.89
N GLY A 31 9.55 14.32 -14.57
CA GLY A 31 10.02 13.47 -15.64
C GLY A 31 9.60 13.97 -17.04
N LYS A 32 9.42 13.03 -17.97
CA LYS A 32 9.07 13.35 -19.37
C LYS A 32 8.03 12.36 -19.87
N VAL A 33 6.92 12.89 -20.40
CA VAL A 33 5.87 12.13 -21.09
C VAL A 33 5.46 12.93 -22.33
N HIS A 34 5.20 12.23 -23.42
CA HIS A 34 4.53 12.80 -24.57
C HIS A 34 3.46 11.81 -25.06
N PHE A 35 2.20 12.23 -24.93
CA PHE A 35 1.06 11.51 -25.48
C PHE A 35 0.49 12.32 -26.63
N GLU A 36 0.84 11.96 -27.85
CA GLU A 36 0.36 12.66 -29.04
C GLU A 36 -1.16 12.71 -29.11
N THR A 37 -1.70 13.91 -29.33
CA THR A 37 -3.15 14.12 -29.47
C THR A 37 -3.49 14.86 -30.76
N SER A 38 -4.73 14.71 -31.21
CA SER A 38 -5.29 15.46 -32.34
C SER A 38 -5.91 16.80 -31.94
N CYS A 39 -5.73 17.21 -30.68
CA CYS A 39 -6.21 18.48 -30.15
C CYS A 39 -5.38 19.68 -30.69
N LEU A 40 -5.82 20.90 -30.41
CA LEU A 40 -5.07 22.08 -30.79
C LEU A 40 -3.65 22.08 -30.16
N PRO A 41 -2.62 22.55 -30.87
CA PRO A 41 -1.24 22.57 -30.34
C PRO A 41 -1.09 23.28 -28.99
N ALA A 42 -1.93 24.28 -28.70
CA ALA A 42 -1.94 24.96 -27.41
C ALA A 42 -2.39 24.05 -26.24
N ALA A 43 -3.19 23.03 -26.54
CA ALA A 43 -3.68 22.08 -25.56
C ALA A 43 -2.70 20.92 -25.27
N GLN A 44 -1.79 20.60 -26.22
CA GLN A 44 -0.88 19.45 -26.11
C GLN A 44 0.00 19.48 -24.86
N LYS A 45 0.58 20.65 -24.54
CA LYS A 45 1.43 20.80 -23.34
C LYS A 45 0.67 20.48 -22.05
N GLN A 46 -0.60 20.91 -21.96
CA GLN A 46 -1.43 20.61 -20.78
C GLN A 46 -1.82 19.14 -20.72
N PHE A 47 -2.00 18.50 -21.89
CA PHE A 47 -2.27 17.07 -21.96
C PHE A 47 -1.08 16.25 -21.45
N ASP A 48 0.13 16.51 -21.94
CA ASP A 48 1.36 15.86 -21.48
C ASP A 48 1.57 16.06 -19.97
N ARG A 49 1.27 17.26 -19.47
CA ARG A 49 1.30 17.54 -18.02
C ARG A 49 0.26 16.71 -17.26
N GLY A 50 -0.95 16.55 -17.78
CA GLY A 50 -1.97 15.67 -17.21
C GLY A 50 -1.47 14.23 -17.10
N MET A 51 -0.77 13.72 -18.12
CA MET A 51 -0.16 12.40 -18.13
C MET A 51 0.99 12.27 -17.13
N LEU A 52 1.86 13.28 -16.97
CA LEU A 52 2.92 13.29 -15.94
C LEU A 52 2.35 13.09 -14.53
N TYR A 53 1.30 13.83 -14.20
CA TYR A 53 0.60 13.66 -12.92
C TYR A 53 -0.09 12.29 -12.82
N GLN A 54 -0.73 11.81 -13.90
CA GLN A 54 -1.42 10.52 -13.94
C GLN A 54 -0.44 9.38 -13.66
N HIS A 55 0.70 9.35 -14.31
CA HIS A 55 1.73 8.34 -14.12
C HIS A 55 2.38 8.37 -12.73
N SER A 56 2.30 9.50 -12.05
CA SER A 56 2.80 9.66 -10.67
C SER A 56 1.69 9.48 -9.61
N PHE A 57 0.51 8.98 -10.00
CA PHE A 57 -0.68 8.81 -9.16
C PHE A 57 -1.14 10.09 -8.44
N TRP A 58 -0.79 11.24 -8.99
CA TRP A 58 -1.23 12.54 -8.50
C TRP A 58 -2.56 12.96 -9.17
N TYR A 59 -3.60 12.19 -8.88
CA TYR A 59 -4.87 12.20 -9.62
C TYR A 59 -5.60 13.53 -9.65
N ARG A 60 -5.61 14.27 -8.54
CA ARG A 60 -6.26 15.60 -8.48
C ARG A 60 -5.57 16.58 -9.42
N ALA A 61 -4.25 16.63 -9.41
CA ALA A 61 -3.48 17.48 -10.31
C ALA A 61 -3.64 17.06 -11.78
N SER A 62 -3.68 15.74 -12.04
CA SER A 62 -3.95 15.17 -13.36
C SER A 62 -5.31 15.61 -13.89
N GLN A 63 -6.38 15.46 -13.09
CA GLN A 63 -7.72 15.89 -13.47
C GLN A 63 -7.79 17.39 -13.79
N MET A 64 -7.14 18.25 -12.99
CA MET A 64 -7.08 19.69 -13.23
C MET A 64 -6.35 20.01 -14.53
N ALA A 65 -5.23 19.35 -14.82
CA ALA A 65 -4.49 19.54 -16.05
C ALA A 65 -5.32 19.15 -17.28
N PHE A 66 -6.07 18.05 -17.24
CA PHE A 66 -7.00 17.69 -18.33
C PHE A 66 -8.19 18.65 -18.46
N GLN A 67 -8.64 19.26 -17.38
CA GLN A 67 -9.61 20.36 -17.45
C GLN A 67 -9.02 21.62 -18.10
N ASP A 68 -7.73 21.89 -17.89
CA ASP A 68 -7.03 23.00 -18.56
C ASP A 68 -6.84 22.74 -20.08
N VAL A 69 -6.70 21.46 -20.49
CA VAL A 69 -6.77 21.07 -21.92
C VAL A 69 -8.10 21.54 -22.52
N LEU A 70 -9.23 21.28 -21.87
CA LEU A 70 -10.57 21.67 -22.35
C LEU A 70 -10.79 23.20 -22.38
N LYS A 71 -10.07 23.97 -21.56
CA LYS A 71 -10.08 25.43 -21.65
C LYS A 71 -9.33 25.94 -22.88
N ALA A 72 -8.29 25.22 -23.32
CA ALA A 72 -7.50 25.54 -24.49
C ALA A 72 -8.13 25.01 -25.80
N ASP A 73 -8.82 23.85 -25.71
CA ASP A 73 -9.52 23.19 -26.81
C ASP A 73 -10.75 22.44 -26.30
N ALA A 74 -11.91 23.10 -26.37
CA ALA A 74 -13.18 22.53 -25.89
C ALA A 74 -13.63 21.28 -26.68
N GLU A 75 -13.14 21.09 -27.91
CA GLU A 75 -13.45 19.97 -28.79
C GLU A 75 -12.48 18.79 -28.64
N CYS A 76 -11.52 18.89 -27.72
CA CYS A 76 -10.53 17.84 -27.47
C CYS A 76 -11.16 16.64 -26.75
N GLY A 77 -11.78 15.71 -27.49
CA GLY A 77 -12.50 14.54 -26.94
C GLY A 77 -11.61 13.67 -26.04
N ILE A 78 -10.34 13.48 -26.39
CA ILE A 78 -9.40 12.66 -25.59
C ILE A 78 -9.09 13.29 -24.22
N ALA A 79 -9.30 14.59 -24.01
CA ALA A 79 -9.14 15.20 -22.70
C ALA A 79 -10.18 14.68 -21.68
N HIS A 80 -11.39 14.36 -22.14
CA HIS A 80 -12.39 13.71 -21.28
C HIS A 80 -12.01 12.26 -20.91
N TRP A 81 -11.27 11.54 -21.76
CA TRP A 81 -10.65 10.28 -21.42
C TRP A 81 -9.63 10.47 -20.29
N GLY A 82 -8.77 11.49 -20.37
CA GLY A 82 -7.81 11.83 -19.32
C GLY A 82 -8.49 12.13 -17.97
N ILE A 83 -9.61 12.88 -18.00
CA ILE A 83 -10.44 13.12 -16.80
C ILE A 83 -10.99 11.79 -16.24
N ALA A 84 -11.56 10.93 -17.09
CA ALA A 84 -12.06 9.64 -16.67
C ALA A 84 -10.95 8.76 -16.07
N LEU A 85 -9.77 8.71 -16.72
CA LEU A 85 -8.61 7.97 -16.22
C LEU A 85 -8.20 8.43 -14.82
N SER A 86 -8.17 9.75 -14.59
CA SER A 86 -7.85 10.33 -13.27
C SER A 86 -8.89 9.99 -12.19
N LEU A 87 -10.16 9.84 -12.57
CA LEU A 87 -11.25 9.50 -11.67
C LEU A 87 -11.24 8.03 -11.22
N LEU A 88 -10.50 7.15 -11.88
CA LEU A 88 -10.27 5.78 -11.38
C LEU A 88 -9.49 5.77 -10.08
N LEU A 89 -8.69 6.79 -9.81
CA LEU A 89 -7.76 6.87 -8.68
C LEU A 89 -6.74 5.71 -8.71
N ASN A 90 -6.31 5.24 -7.52
CA ASN A 90 -5.36 4.13 -7.45
C ASN A 90 -5.96 2.85 -8.04
N PRO A 91 -5.40 2.30 -9.13
CA PRO A 91 -5.99 1.16 -9.85
C PRO A 91 -5.88 -0.16 -9.08
N HIS A 92 -5.14 -0.21 -7.98
CA HIS A 92 -5.01 -1.39 -7.12
C HIS A 92 -6.12 -1.50 -6.06
N VAL A 93 -7.03 -0.52 -5.99
CA VAL A 93 -8.16 -0.51 -5.06
C VAL A 93 -9.47 -0.21 -5.80
N PRO A 94 -10.64 -0.65 -5.28
CA PRO A 94 -11.91 -0.34 -5.90
C PRO A 94 -12.16 1.18 -5.96
N THR A 95 -12.55 1.66 -7.13
CA THR A 95 -12.94 3.05 -7.36
C THR A 95 -14.25 3.37 -6.65
N PRO A 96 -14.36 4.49 -5.90
CA PRO A 96 -15.61 4.90 -5.25
C PRO A 96 -16.76 5.09 -6.24
N ALA A 97 -18.01 4.77 -5.84
CA ALA A 97 -19.18 4.81 -6.70
C ALA A 97 -19.42 6.19 -7.36
N LYS A 98 -19.20 7.29 -6.60
CA LYS A 98 -19.28 8.64 -7.17
C LYS A 98 -18.28 8.86 -8.30
N ASN A 99 -17.04 8.43 -8.13
CA ASN A 99 -16.00 8.56 -9.15
C ASN A 99 -16.31 7.70 -10.38
N LEU A 100 -16.93 6.53 -10.18
CA LEU A 100 -17.37 5.69 -11.30
C LEU A 100 -18.49 6.38 -12.10
N ALA A 101 -19.47 7.01 -11.44
CA ALA A 101 -20.52 7.76 -12.11
C ALA A 101 -19.97 8.97 -12.88
N ASP A 102 -19.09 9.75 -12.25
CA ASP A 102 -18.46 10.93 -12.88
C ASP A 102 -17.58 10.52 -14.08
N GLY A 103 -16.83 9.42 -13.94
CA GLY A 103 -15.97 8.89 -15.01
C GLY A 103 -16.78 8.32 -16.18
N ALA A 104 -17.90 7.64 -15.92
CA ALA A 104 -18.82 7.18 -16.96
C ALA A 104 -19.38 8.38 -17.76
N ALA A 105 -19.74 9.47 -17.07
CA ALA A 105 -20.18 10.70 -17.72
C ALA A 105 -19.05 11.34 -18.56
N ALA A 106 -17.81 11.29 -18.10
CA ALA A 106 -16.66 11.79 -18.84
C ALA A 106 -16.41 10.94 -20.12
N ILE A 107 -16.48 9.61 -20.03
CA ILE A 107 -16.39 8.71 -21.20
C ILE A 107 -17.52 8.97 -22.19
N ALA A 108 -18.75 9.18 -21.71
CA ALA A 108 -19.87 9.52 -22.58
C ALA A 108 -19.65 10.84 -23.35
N LYS A 109 -19.06 11.85 -22.69
CA LYS A 109 -18.68 13.12 -23.33
C LYS A 109 -17.56 12.91 -24.35
N ALA A 110 -16.52 12.13 -24.01
CA ALA A 110 -15.43 11.80 -24.95
C ALA A 110 -15.96 11.15 -26.23
N LYS A 111 -16.91 10.20 -26.11
CA LYS A 111 -17.56 9.53 -27.25
C LYS A 111 -18.47 10.46 -28.03
N GLY A 112 -19.22 11.34 -27.36
CA GLY A 112 -20.15 12.28 -27.96
C GLY A 112 -19.45 13.36 -28.79
N LEU A 113 -18.34 13.91 -28.30
CA LEU A 113 -17.50 14.85 -29.05
C LEU A 113 -16.76 14.13 -30.19
N GLY A 114 -16.41 12.87 -29.97
CA GLY A 114 -15.53 12.12 -30.85
C GLY A 114 -14.08 12.58 -30.74
N ALA A 115 -13.17 11.73 -31.18
CA ALA A 115 -11.76 12.07 -31.35
C ALA A 115 -11.39 11.97 -32.82
N LYS A 116 -10.47 12.81 -33.31
CA LYS A 116 -10.15 12.89 -34.74
C LYS A 116 -9.43 11.65 -35.26
N THR A 117 -8.58 11.02 -34.41
CA THR A 117 -7.83 9.81 -34.78
C THR A 117 -8.51 8.53 -34.30
N GLN A 118 -8.29 7.42 -35.03
CA GLN A 118 -8.76 6.09 -34.59
C GLN A 118 -8.06 5.66 -33.30
N ARG A 119 -6.76 5.99 -33.16
CA ARG A 119 -5.99 5.71 -31.95
C ARG A 119 -6.67 6.28 -30.70
N GLU A 120 -7.04 7.55 -30.70
CA GLU A 120 -7.70 8.20 -29.58
C GLU A 120 -9.07 7.59 -29.29
N ARG A 121 -9.86 7.26 -30.31
CA ARG A 121 -11.15 6.56 -30.14
C ARG A 121 -10.98 5.20 -29.46
N ASP A 122 -9.94 4.45 -29.86
CA ASP A 122 -9.64 3.15 -29.27
C ASP A 122 -9.21 3.24 -27.80
N TYR A 123 -8.47 4.28 -27.39
CA TYR A 123 -8.18 4.56 -25.97
C TYR A 123 -9.46 4.89 -25.17
N ILE A 124 -10.36 5.70 -25.74
CA ILE A 124 -11.64 6.05 -25.11
C ILE A 124 -12.50 4.78 -24.94
N ASP A 125 -12.55 3.92 -25.95
CA ASP A 125 -13.34 2.69 -25.91
C ASP A 125 -12.75 1.69 -24.91
N ALA A 126 -11.44 1.51 -24.88
CA ALA A 126 -10.78 0.62 -23.92
C ALA A 126 -11.03 1.04 -22.48
N LEU A 127 -10.87 2.34 -22.15
CA LEU A 127 -11.16 2.82 -20.80
C LEU A 127 -12.66 2.76 -20.47
N GLY A 128 -13.52 2.91 -21.47
CA GLY A 128 -14.96 2.80 -21.34
C GLY A 128 -15.43 1.47 -20.72
N VAL A 129 -14.66 0.39 -20.89
CA VAL A 129 -14.92 -0.93 -20.29
C VAL A 129 -14.92 -0.87 -18.76
N MET A 130 -14.05 -0.05 -18.15
CA MET A 130 -14.02 0.12 -16.68
C MET A 130 -15.29 0.76 -16.13
N TYR A 131 -15.99 1.52 -16.95
CA TYR A 131 -17.17 2.30 -16.58
C TYR A 131 -18.48 1.68 -17.03
N ALA A 132 -18.43 0.68 -17.93
CA ALA A 132 -19.63 0.01 -18.41
C ALA A 132 -20.32 -0.76 -17.28
N ASP A 133 -21.64 -0.53 -17.11
CA ASP A 133 -22.49 -1.20 -16.11
C ASP A 133 -21.86 -1.28 -14.71
N PHE A 134 -21.17 -0.22 -14.30
CA PHE A 134 -20.38 -0.19 -13.05
C PHE A 134 -21.24 -0.42 -11.79
N ASP A 135 -22.55 -0.20 -11.87
CA ASP A 135 -23.54 -0.44 -10.82
C ASP A 135 -24.01 -1.90 -10.75
N LYS A 136 -23.75 -2.71 -11.78
CA LYS A 136 -24.19 -4.11 -11.90
C LYS A 136 -23.03 -5.10 -11.94
N VAL A 137 -21.89 -4.69 -12.51
CA VAL A 137 -20.70 -5.53 -12.69
C VAL A 137 -19.70 -5.23 -11.59
N ASP A 138 -19.24 -6.26 -10.90
CA ASP A 138 -18.26 -6.11 -9.82
C ASP A 138 -16.91 -5.57 -10.32
N HIS A 139 -16.14 -4.97 -9.41
CA HIS A 139 -14.87 -4.34 -9.72
C HIS A 139 -13.87 -5.31 -10.39
N ARG A 140 -13.74 -6.53 -9.88
CA ARG A 140 -12.78 -7.52 -10.39
C ARG A 140 -13.06 -7.90 -11.84
N THR A 141 -14.33 -8.14 -12.17
CA THR A 141 -14.77 -8.45 -13.54
C THR A 141 -14.43 -7.30 -14.49
N ARG A 142 -14.66 -6.04 -14.09
CA ARG A 142 -14.34 -4.85 -14.91
C ARG A 142 -12.85 -4.68 -15.12
N VAL A 143 -12.02 -4.88 -14.09
CA VAL A 143 -10.55 -4.80 -14.20
C VAL A 143 -10.00 -5.85 -15.16
N VAL A 144 -10.49 -7.09 -15.11
CA VAL A 144 -10.07 -8.16 -16.04
C VAL A 144 -10.50 -7.84 -17.48
N ALA A 145 -11.72 -7.32 -17.66
CA ALA A 145 -12.20 -6.90 -18.98
C ALA A 145 -11.39 -5.72 -19.54
N TYR A 146 -11.01 -4.76 -18.69
CA TYR A 146 -10.15 -3.64 -19.07
C TYR A 146 -8.75 -4.11 -19.49
N ALA A 147 -8.15 -5.04 -18.75
CA ALA A 147 -6.84 -5.59 -19.12
C ALA A 147 -6.88 -6.25 -20.51
N LYS A 148 -7.98 -6.95 -20.85
CA LYS A 148 -8.18 -7.51 -22.19
C LYS A 148 -8.36 -6.42 -23.26
N ALA A 149 -9.07 -5.35 -22.96
CA ALA A 149 -9.22 -4.22 -23.89
C ALA A 149 -7.87 -3.51 -24.12
N MET A 150 -7.07 -3.34 -23.07
CA MET A 150 -5.72 -2.78 -23.19
C MET A 150 -4.76 -3.70 -23.94
N GLU A 151 -4.88 -5.02 -23.82
CA GLU A 151 -4.14 -5.97 -24.64
C GLU A 151 -4.44 -5.79 -26.12
N GLN A 152 -5.71 -5.67 -26.49
CA GLN A 152 -6.13 -5.43 -27.87
C GLN A 152 -5.62 -4.08 -28.41
N LEU A 153 -5.64 -3.03 -27.58
CA LEU A 153 -5.10 -1.73 -27.92
C LEU A 153 -3.59 -1.81 -28.19
N ALA A 154 -2.83 -2.41 -27.27
CA ALA A 154 -1.39 -2.58 -27.38
C ALA A 154 -0.98 -3.43 -28.61
N GLN A 155 -1.77 -4.44 -28.96
CA GLN A 155 -1.55 -5.25 -30.16
C GLN A 155 -1.83 -4.45 -31.46
N ARG A 156 -2.83 -3.56 -31.43
CA ARG A 156 -3.16 -2.71 -32.58
C ARG A 156 -2.13 -1.62 -32.81
N TYR A 157 -1.51 -1.13 -31.74
CA TYR A 157 -0.52 -0.05 -31.75
C TYR A 157 0.79 -0.52 -31.08
N PRO A 158 1.55 -1.45 -31.72
CA PRO A 158 2.74 -2.03 -31.09
C PRO A 158 3.87 -1.04 -30.83
N ASP A 159 3.93 0.05 -31.59
CA ASP A 159 4.92 1.12 -31.46
C ASP A 159 4.47 2.27 -30.56
N ASP A 160 3.26 2.20 -30.01
CA ASP A 160 2.73 3.19 -29.06
C ASP A 160 3.14 2.82 -27.63
N ASP A 161 4.20 3.45 -27.13
CA ASP A 161 4.71 3.18 -25.80
C ASP A 161 3.65 3.41 -24.70
N GLU A 162 2.78 4.41 -24.82
CA GLU A 162 1.71 4.65 -23.85
C GLU A 162 0.69 3.51 -23.81
N ALA A 163 0.35 2.92 -24.97
CA ALA A 163 -0.52 1.75 -25.02
C ALA A 163 0.14 0.55 -24.30
N GLN A 164 1.43 0.34 -24.51
CA GLN A 164 2.19 -0.71 -23.84
C GLN A 164 2.28 -0.47 -22.34
N ILE A 165 2.54 0.77 -21.91
CA ILE A 165 2.65 1.16 -20.49
C ILE A 165 1.31 0.93 -19.76
N HIS A 166 0.20 1.39 -20.32
CA HIS A 166 -1.12 1.19 -19.75
C HIS A 166 -1.53 -0.29 -19.75
N TYR A 167 -1.16 -1.07 -20.77
CA TYR A 167 -1.39 -2.51 -20.78
C TYR A 167 -0.60 -3.20 -19.66
N ALA A 168 0.68 -2.87 -19.48
CA ALA A 168 1.49 -3.44 -18.40
C ALA A 168 0.91 -3.12 -17.01
N LEU A 169 0.44 -1.88 -16.79
CA LEU A 169 -0.27 -1.53 -15.54
C LEU A 169 -1.53 -2.36 -15.37
N SER A 170 -2.32 -2.56 -16.43
CA SER A 170 -3.55 -3.36 -16.38
C SER A 170 -3.29 -4.83 -16.06
N LEU A 171 -2.15 -5.39 -16.48
CA LEU A 171 -1.68 -6.73 -16.10
C LEU A 171 -1.39 -6.81 -14.60
N SER A 172 -0.73 -5.79 -14.01
CA SER A 172 -0.50 -5.72 -12.57
C SER A 172 -1.81 -5.72 -11.79
N THR A 173 -2.75 -4.85 -12.16
CA THR A 173 -4.03 -4.69 -11.43
C THR A 173 -4.98 -5.86 -11.62
N SER A 174 -4.91 -6.54 -12.77
CA SER A 174 -5.73 -7.73 -13.07
C SER A 174 -5.11 -9.04 -12.58
N ALA A 175 -3.92 -9.05 -12.02
CA ALA A 175 -3.29 -10.25 -11.48
C ALA A 175 -4.12 -10.85 -10.32
N SER A 176 -4.17 -12.18 -10.26
CA SER A 176 -4.84 -12.86 -9.14
C SER A 176 -3.94 -12.85 -7.91
N PRO A 177 -4.41 -12.45 -6.72
CA PRO A 177 -3.64 -12.58 -5.49
C PRO A 177 -3.27 -14.02 -5.13
N ALA A 178 -3.99 -15.00 -5.68
CA ALA A 178 -3.72 -16.43 -5.50
C ALA A 178 -2.68 -16.98 -6.48
N ASP A 179 -2.33 -16.24 -7.55
CA ASP A 179 -1.30 -16.67 -8.51
C ASP A 179 0.08 -16.45 -7.92
N LYS A 180 0.79 -17.54 -7.66
CA LYS A 180 2.18 -17.57 -7.18
C LYS A 180 3.20 -17.81 -8.30
N THR A 181 2.75 -17.83 -9.55
CA THR A 181 3.64 -17.88 -10.72
C THR A 181 4.04 -16.51 -11.24
N TYR A 182 3.30 -15.47 -10.79
CA TYR A 182 3.51 -14.07 -11.16
C TYR A 182 3.49 -13.81 -12.68
N VAL A 183 2.71 -14.61 -13.42
CA VAL A 183 2.71 -14.61 -14.89
C VAL A 183 2.34 -13.22 -15.45
N ASN A 184 1.33 -12.56 -14.90
CA ASN A 184 0.93 -11.21 -15.34
C ASN A 184 1.98 -10.16 -15.00
N GLN A 185 2.56 -10.26 -13.82
CA GLN A 185 3.61 -9.34 -13.36
C GLN A 185 4.86 -9.44 -14.24
N LEU A 186 5.32 -10.64 -14.50
CA LEU A 186 6.48 -10.88 -15.35
C LEU A 186 6.23 -10.50 -16.82
N LYS A 187 5.00 -10.74 -17.33
CA LYS A 187 4.59 -10.29 -18.67
C LYS A 187 4.61 -8.76 -18.77
N GLY A 188 4.03 -8.07 -17.77
CA GLY A 188 4.04 -6.60 -17.71
C GLY A 188 5.46 -6.03 -17.62
N ALA A 189 6.32 -6.62 -16.80
CA ALA A 189 7.71 -6.21 -16.68
C ALA A 189 8.49 -6.40 -18.01
N ALA A 190 8.31 -7.53 -18.68
CA ALA A 190 8.93 -7.78 -19.98
C ALA A 190 8.52 -6.75 -21.05
N ILE A 191 7.32 -6.17 -20.95
CA ILE A 191 6.88 -5.06 -21.81
C ILE A 191 7.59 -3.76 -21.43
N LEU A 192 7.70 -3.46 -20.12
CA LEU A 192 8.20 -2.17 -19.64
C LEU A 192 9.73 -2.04 -19.65
N GLU A 193 10.49 -3.11 -19.44
CA GLU A 193 11.95 -3.04 -19.37
C GLU A 193 12.62 -2.48 -20.63
N PRO A 194 12.23 -2.85 -21.86
CA PRO A 194 12.75 -2.21 -23.07
C PRO A 194 12.37 -0.73 -23.16
N ILE A 195 11.17 -0.35 -22.70
CA ILE A 195 10.71 1.03 -22.67
C ILE A 195 11.53 1.84 -21.66
N PHE A 196 11.80 1.27 -20.46
CA PHE A 196 12.62 1.90 -19.44
C PHE A 196 14.02 2.26 -19.95
N LYS A 197 14.63 1.38 -20.75
CA LYS A 197 15.95 1.63 -21.35
C LYS A 197 15.94 2.79 -22.35
N ARG A 198 14.89 2.91 -23.20
CA ARG A 198 14.81 3.97 -24.21
C ARG A 198 14.18 5.26 -23.69
N GLN A 199 13.36 5.18 -22.61
CA GLN A 199 12.71 6.32 -21.98
C GLN A 199 13.02 6.38 -20.46
N PRO A 200 14.29 6.55 -20.05
CA PRO A 200 14.71 6.45 -18.65
C PRO A 200 14.15 7.57 -17.75
N HIS A 201 13.52 8.58 -18.33
CA HIS A 201 12.90 9.69 -17.60
C HIS A 201 11.37 9.64 -17.61
N HIS A 202 10.77 8.56 -18.10
CA HIS A 202 9.32 8.38 -18.09
C HIS A 202 8.85 7.90 -16.70
N PRO A 203 8.06 8.70 -15.93
CA PRO A 203 7.71 8.36 -14.56
C PRO A 203 6.89 7.07 -14.46
N GLY A 204 5.92 6.86 -15.35
CA GLY A 204 5.04 5.70 -15.37
C GLY A 204 5.80 4.39 -15.56
N VAL A 205 6.86 4.36 -16.35
CA VAL A 205 7.61 3.13 -16.61
C VAL A 205 8.33 2.66 -15.36
N ALA A 206 9.10 3.55 -14.70
CA ALA A 206 9.78 3.21 -13.45
C ALA A 206 8.77 2.84 -12.34
N HIS A 207 7.69 3.61 -12.23
CA HIS A 207 6.62 3.40 -11.25
C HIS A 207 5.97 2.02 -11.40
N TYR A 208 5.54 1.67 -12.61
CA TYR A 208 4.80 0.43 -12.83
C TYR A 208 5.69 -0.81 -12.78
N LEU A 209 6.99 -0.69 -13.10
CA LEU A 209 7.96 -1.74 -12.83
C LEU A 209 8.07 -2.04 -11.33
N ILE A 210 8.04 -1.02 -10.46
CA ILE A 210 8.01 -1.23 -9.01
C ILE A 210 6.77 -2.03 -8.61
N HIS A 211 5.58 -1.67 -9.07
CA HIS A 211 4.35 -2.41 -8.78
C HIS A 211 4.40 -3.86 -9.29
N LEU A 212 4.96 -4.09 -10.47
CA LEU A 212 5.07 -5.41 -11.07
C LEU A 212 6.05 -6.30 -10.30
N TYR A 213 7.09 -5.73 -9.71
CA TYR A 213 8.11 -6.46 -8.94
C TYR A 213 7.90 -6.45 -7.42
N ASP A 214 6.82 -5.82 -6.87
CA ASP A 214 6.53 -5.77 -5.43
C ASP A 214 6.08 -7.14 -4.86
N TYR A 215 6.80 -8.21 -5.21
CA TYR A 215 6.55 -9.59 -4.74
C TYR A 215 7.88 -10.24 -4.33
N PRO A 216 7.94 -10.95 -3.17
CA PRO A 216 9.21 -11.42 -2.61
C PRO A 216 10.12 -12.16 -3.60
N PRO A 217 9.62 -13.13 -4.43
CA PRO A 217 10.49 -13.91 -5.30
C PRO A 217 11.09 -13.13 -6.48
N ILE A 218 10.53 -11.97 -6.83
CA ILE A 218 10.92 -11.19 -8.02
C ILE A 218 11.32 -9.75 -7.69
N ALA A 219 11.29 -9.36 -6.41
CA ALA A 219 11.53 -7.97 -5.97
C ALA A 219 12.93 -7.44 -6.35
N GLU A 220 13.94 -8.30 -6.38
CA GLU A 220 15.31 -7.90 -6.73
C GLU A 220 15.40 -7.30 -8.13
N GLN A 221 14.57 -7.77 -9.07
CA GLN A 221 14.50 -7.26 -10.44
C GLN A 221 13.99 -5.81 -10.50
N GLY A 222 13.27 -5.35 -9.47
CA GLY A 222 12.74 -3.98 -9.36
C GLY A 222 13.73 -2.92 -8.86
N LEU A 223 14.97 -3.29 -8.46
CA LEU A 223 15.91 -2.37 -7.81
C LEU A 223 16.29 -1.17 -8.66
N ASP A 224 16.53 -1.36 -9.96
CA ASP A 224 16.92 -0.25 -10.85
C ASP A 224 15.79 0.77 -11.01
N ALA A 225 14.56 0.30 -11.17
CA ALA A 225 13.38 1.15 -11.20
C ALA A 225 13.18 1.89 -9.86
N ALA A 226 13.31 1.19 -8.74
CA ALA A 226 13.20 1.78 -7.40
C ALA A 226 14.26 2.88 -7.16
N ARG A 227 15.52 2.66 -7.52
CA ARG A 227 16.61 3.65 -7.35
C ARG A 227 16.52 4.85 -8.29
N SER A 228 15.71 4.74 -9.34
CA SER A 228 15.55 5.78 -10.37
C SER A 228 14.32 6.65 -10.15
N TYR A 229 13.19 6.08 -9.73
CA TYR A 229 11.88 6.74 -9.79
C TYR A 229 11.81 8.04 -8.97
N ALA A 230 12.29 8.06 -7.72
CA ALA A 230 12.33 9.26 -6.89
C ALA A 230 13.12 10.43 -7.52
N LYS A 231 14.13 10.11 -8.35
CA LYS A 231 14.94 11.11 -9.06
C LYS A 231 14.24 11.60 -10.34
N ILE A 232 13.39 10.78 -10.94
CA ILE A 232 12.62 11.13 -12.14
C ILE A 232 11.53 12.13 -11.79
N ALA A 233 10.79 11.91 -10.70
CA ALA A 233 9.65 12.74 -10.29
C ALA A 233 9.75 13.22 -8.83
N PRO A 234 10.76 14.02 -8.46
CA PRO A 234 11.03 14.39 -7.06
C PRO A 234 9.93 15.22 -6.39
N GLU A 235 9.05 15.87 -7.12
CA GLU A 235 7.95 16.65 -6.57
C GLU A 235 6.67 15.86 -6.30
N ALA A 236 6.59 14.62 -6.79
CA ALA A 236 5.48 13.73 -6.49
C ALA A 236 5.77 12.94 -5.22
N ALA A 237 4.94 13.11 -4.19
CA ALA A 237 5.08 12.39 -2.90
C ALA A 237 5.07 10.88 -3.12
N HIS A 238 4.18 10.38 -3.97
CA HIS A 238 4.09 8.97 -4.32
C HIS A 238 5.38 8.44 -4.99
N ALA A 239 6.03 9.25 -5.85
CA ALA A 239 7.30 8.85 -6.47
C ALA A 239 8.45 8.74 -5.46
N GLN A 240 8.43 9.54 -4.39
CA GLN A 240 9.38 9.43 -3.28
C GLN A 240 9.12 8.17 -2.44
N HIS A 241 7.84 7.76 -2.29
CA HIS A 241 7.44 6.60 -1.51
C HIS A 241 7.69 5.26 -2.23
N MET A 242 7.37 5.15 -3.51
CA MET A 242 7.33 3.91 -4.26
C MET A 242 8.62 3.05 -4.22
N PRO A 243 9.84 3.64 -4.21
CA PRO A 243 11.07 2.86 -4.02
C PRO A 243 11.04 1.97 -2.79
N SER A 244 10.38 2.43 -1.72
CA SER A 244 10.31 1.71 -0.44
C SER A 244 9.51 0.40 -0.53
N HIS A 245 8.66 0.20 -1.54
CA HIS A 245 8.01 -1.08 -1.79
C HIS A 245 9.06 -2.18 -2.04
N ILE A 246 9.98 -1.95 -2.97
CA ILE A 246 11.06 -2.89 -3.29
C ILE A 246 12.04 -2.99 -2.11
N PHE A 247 12.46 -1.86 -1.51
CA PHE A 247 13.38 -1.88 -0.38
C PHE A 247 12.82 -2.66 0.80
N THR A 248 11.52 -2.53 1.11
CA THR A 248 10.85 -3.29 2.17
C THR A 248 10.79 -4.79 1.84
N ARG A 249 10.50 -5.17 0.58
CA ARG A 249 10.52 -6.58 0.16
C ARG A 249 11.88 -7.23 0.34
N LEU A 250 12.95 -6.48 0.12
CA LEU A 250 14.31 -6.96 0.22
C LEU A 250 14.91 -6.77 1.63
N GLY A 251 14.17 -6.10 2.54
CA GLY A 251 14.65 -5.78 3.88
C GLY A 251 15.78 -4.74 3.88
N TYR A 252 15.78 -3.83 2.92
CA TYR A 252 16.68 -2.68 2.84
C TYR A 252 16.09 -1.52 3.64
N TRP A 253 16.11 -1.69 4.98
CA TRP A 253 15.37 -0.83 5.90
C TRP A 253 15.83 0.61 5.88
N SER A 254 17.14 0.87 5.76
CA SER A 254 17.68 2.23 5.71
C SER A 254 17.20 3.01 4.49
N GLU A 255 17.18 2.35 3.33
CA GLU A 255 16.67 2.94 2.08
C GLU A 255 15.15 3.14 2.14
N SER A 256 14.42 2.18 2.72
CA SER A 256 12.97 2.32 2.94
C SER A 256 12.65 3.52 3.85
N ILE A 257 13.37 3.68 4.96
CA ILE A 257 13.22 4.82 5.88
C ILE A 257 13.51 6.14 5.16
N ALA A 258 14.64 6.24 4.45
CA ALA A 258 15.03 7.46 3.76
C ALA A 258 14.01 7.88 2.69
N SER A 259 13.55 6.94 1.89
CA SER A 259 12.51 7.13 0.87
C SER A 259 11.22 7.68 1.48
N ASN A 260 10.76 7.09 2.58
CA ASN A 260 9.50 7.45 3.20
C ASN A 260 9.56 8.76 4.02
N ILE A 261 10.72 9.12 4.58
CA ILE A 261 10.92 10.45 5.20
C ILE A 261 10.71 11.54 4.15
N GLU A 262 11.32 11.39 2.98
CA GLU A 262 11.19 12.37 1.91
C GLU A 262 9.76 12.40 1.33
N ALA A 263 9.13 11.23 1.15
CA ALA A 263 7.73 11.15 0.71
C ALA A 263 6.78 11.88 1.66
N ALA A 264 6.88 11.64 2.97
CA ALA A 264 6.05 12.30 3.97
C ALA A 264 6.30 13.82 4.00
N ARG A 265 7.56 14.26 3.78
CA ARG A 265 7.92 15.69 3.70
C ARG A 265 7.27 16.35 2.48
N VAL A 266 7.37 15.73 1.30
CA VAL A 266 6.77 16.25 0.07
C VAL A 266 5.25 16.28 0.17
N ALA A 267 4.62 15.21 0.67
CA ALA A 267 3.18 15.14 0.89
C ALA A 267 2.67 16.24 1.84
N LYS A 268 3.41 16.52 2.91
CA LYS A 268 3.09 17.59 3.86
C LYS A 268 3.12 18.97 3.19
N ILE A 269 4.11 19.23 2.33
CA ILE A 269 4.19 20.49 1.57
C ILE A 269 3.01 20.62 0.61
N ASN A 270 2.61 19.52 -0.03
CA ASN A 270 1.50 19.47 -0.98
C ASN A 270 0.12 19.43 -0.29
N ASN A 271 0.07 19.34 1.05
CA ASN A 271 -1.16 19.16 1.84
C ASN A 271 -1.96 17.91 1.44
N GLU A 272 -1.26 16.78 1.27
CA GLU A 272 -1.80 15.49 0.83
C GLU A 272 -1.76 14.48 1.98
N GLY A 273 -2.81 14.48 2.82
CA GLY A 273 -2.84 13.70 4.05
C GLY A 273 -2.72 12.18 3.83
N HIS A 274 -3.27 11.62 2.75
CA HIS A 274 -3.11 10.20 2.41
C HIS A 274 -1.66 9.86 2.09
N ASP A 275 -1.05 10.66 1.20
CA ASP A 275 0.34 10.47 0.76
C ASP A 275 1.35 10.83 1.87
N GLN A 276 0.90 11.48 2.95
CA GLN A 276 1.69 11.66 4.17
C GLN A 276 1.59 10.46 5.11
N LEU A 277 0.38 9.94 5.37
CA LEU A 277 0.15 8.83 6.31
C LEU A 277 0.69 7.49 5.77
N HIS A 278 0.53 7.24 4.48
CA HIS A 278 0.95 5.99 3.85
C HIS A 278 2.47 5.71 3.99
N PRO A 279 3.39 6.61 3.63
CA PRO A 279 4.82 6.40 3.89
C PRO A 279 5.17 6.33 5.38
N MET A 280 4.40 6.99 6.26
CA MET A 280 4.65 6.90 7.71
C MET A 280 4.39 5.49 8.26
N ASP A 281 3.42 4.71 7.72
CA ASP A 281 3.26 3.28 8.06
C ASP A 281 4.53 2.48 7.70
N TYR A 282 5.08 2.70 6.51
CA TYR A 282 6.35 2.06 6.11
C TYR A 282 7.52 2.48 7.00
N MET A 283 7.57 3.76 7.43
CA MET A 283 8.59 4.22 8.38
C MET A 283 8.48 3.50 9.72
N VAL A 284 7.28 3.38 10.29
CA VAL A 284 7.06 2.64 11.55
C VAL A 284 7.50 1.20 11.40
N TYR A 285 7.09 0.53 10.32
CA TYR A 285 7.50 -0.84 10.04
C TYR A 285 9.02 -0.97 9.99
N ALA A 286 9.70 -0.16 9.18
CA ALA A 286 11.14 -0.25 8.98
C ALA A 286 11.94 0.12 10.26
N TYR A 287 11.54 1.15 11.01
CA TYR A 287 12.19 1.50 12.27
C TYR A 287 12.11 0.35 13.29
N LEU A 288 10.99 -0.38 13.36
CA LEU A 288 10.86 -1.55 14.23
C LEU A 288 11.79 -2.69 13.79
N GLN A 289 12.03 -2.86 12.48
CA GLN A 289 12.96 -3.89 11.99
C GLN A 289 14.44 -3.55 12.22
N VAL A 290 14.79 -2.27 12.40
CA VAL A 290 16.14 -1.88 12.84
C VAL A 290 16.23 -1.60 14.34
N GLY A 291 15.18 -1.92 15.11
CA GLY A 291 15.13 -1.78 16.56
C GLY A 291 15.14 -0.33 17.07
N GLN A 292 14.76 0.65 16.23
CA GLN A 292 14.70 2.09 16.62
C GLN A 292 13.30 2.47 17.09
N ASP A 293 12.88 1.90 18.22
CA ASP A 293 11.54 2.06 18.79
C ASP A 293 11.16 3.49 19.11
N THR A 294 12.12 4.28 19.60
CA THR A 294 11.91 5.70 19.91
C THR A 294 11.52 6.49 18.64
N ARG A 295 12.17 6.18 17.51
CA ARG A 295 11.83 6.81 16.23
C ARG A 295 10.49 6.31 15.70
N ALA A 296 10.22 5.01 15.79
CA ALA A 296 8.92 4.45 15.42
C ALA A 296 7.79 5.12 16.21
N ARG A 297 7.96 5.30 17.54
CA ARG A 297 6.99 5.97 18.39
C ARG A 297 6.77 7.44 17.97
N ALA A 298 7.82 8.16 17.69
CA ALA A 298 7.72 9.55 17.24
C ALA A 298 6.89 9.68 15.95
N VAL A 299 7.04 8.72 15.01
CA VAL A 299 6.22 8.68 13.80
C VAL A 299 4.76 8.38 14.14
N VAL A 300 4.46 7.40 15.00
CA VAL A 300 3.10 7.08 15.45
C VAL A 300 2.43 8.32 16.06
N ASP A 301 3.15 9.07 16.90
CA ASP A 301 2.63 10.29 17.53
C ASP A 301 2.40 11.44 16.52
N GLU A 302 3.26 11.55 15.49
CA GLU A 302 3.08 12.55 14.43
C GLU A 302 1.90 12.22 13.52
N MET A 303 1.64 10.93 13.23
CA MET A 303 0.50 10.49 12.41
C MET A 303 -0.84 10.99 12.94
N THR A 304 -1.00 11.09 14.26
CA THR A 304 -2.25 11.57 14.90
C THR A 304 -2.57 13.04 14.60
N LYS A 305 -1.60 13.82 14.12
CA LYS A 305 -1.73 15.24 13.80
C LYS A 305 -2.02 15.48 12.31
N VAL A 306 -1.93 14.45 11.49
CA VAL A 306 -2.16 14.57 10.04
C VAL A 306 -3.65 14.76 9.78
N THR A 307 -3.97 15.71 8.92
CA THR A 307 -5.33 16.05 8.48
C THR A 307 -5.41 16.02 6.96
N GLY A 308 -6.60 16.28 6.39
CA GLY A 308 -6.75 16.38 4.94
C GLY A 308 -6.78 15.02 4.21
N PHE A 309 -7.22 13.94 4.88
CA PHE A 309 -7.43 12.64 4.28
C PHE A 309 -8.90 12.20 4.39
N SER A 310 -9.31 11.25 3.55
CA SER A 310 -10.66 10.67 3.57
C SER A 310 -10.70 9.42 4.45
N GLU A 311 -11.74 9.27 5.25
CA GLU A 311 -11.97 8.07 6.06
C GLU A 311 -12.42 6.85 5.23
N THR A 312 -12.79 7.05 3.98
CA THR A 312 -13.23 5.99 3.07
C THR A 312 -12.14 5.51 2.11
N PHE A 313 -10.99 6.20 2.04
CA PHE A 313 -9.85 5.77 1.26
C PHE A 313 -8.83 5.09 2.16
N ILE A 314 -8.46 3.84 1.83
CA ILE A 314 -7.77 2.90 2.74
C ILE A 314 -6.46 3.43 3.34
N ALA A 315 -5.61 4.13 2.58
CA ALA A 315 -4.23 4.39 2.96
C ALA A 315 -4.08 5.11 4.32
N GLY A 316 -4.81 6.21 4.54
CA GLY A 316 -4.76 6.96 5.79
C GLY A 316 -5.33 6.21 6.99
N PRO A 317 -6.60 5.77 6.95
CA PRO A 317 -7.21 5.01 8.05
C PRO A 317 -6.45 3.73 8.40
N TYR A 318 -5.94 3.01 7.40
CA TYR A 318 -5.14 1.80 7.62
C TYR A 318 -3.84 2.12 8.39
N ALA A 319 -3.09 3.12 7.94
CA ALA A 319 -1.86 3.56 8.60
C ALA A 319 -2.09 3.94 10.06
N LEU A 320 -3.17 4.68 10.36
CA LEU A 320 -3.54 5.09 11.71
C LEU A 320 -3.96 3.92 12.62
N ALA A 321 -4.50 2.85 12.07
CA ALA A 321 -4.88 1.66 12.84
C ALA A 321 -3.69 0.69 13.01
N VAL A 322 -2.94 0.43 11.93
CA VAL A 322 -1.89 -0.60 11.95
C VAL A 322 -0.61 -0.16 12.65
N SER A 323 -0.25 1.12 12.57
CA SER A 323 1.02 1.59 13.13
C SER A 323 1.10 1.48 14.65
N PRO A 324 0.09 1.89 15.46
CA PRO A 324 0.12 1.65 16.90
C PRO A 324 0.00 0.15 17.24
N ALA A 325 -0.78 -0.63 16.48
CA ALA A 325 -0.89 -2.08 16.66
C ALA A 325 0.46 -2.77 16.43
N ARG A 326 1.11 -2.47 15.31
CA ARG A 326 2.45 -3.00 14.97
C ARG A 326 3.49 -2.56 15.99
N TYR A 327 3.46 -1.31 16.44
CA TYR A 327 4.39 -0.79 17.45
C TYR A 327 4.34 -1.60 18.75
N ALA A 328 3.14 -1.97 19.22
CA ALA A 328 2.98 -2.79 20.41
C ALA A 328 3.38 -4.26 20.16
N ILE A 329 2.86 -4.89 19.10
CA ILE A 329 3.04 -6.31 18.80
C ILE A 329 4.51 -6.65 18.47
N GLU A 330 5.19 -5.85 17.65
CA GLU A 330 6.60 -6.10 17.28
C GLU A 330 7.56 -5.99 18.45
N ARG A 331 7.22 -5.19 19.44
CA ARG A 331 7.99 -5.05 20.69
C ARG A 331 7.65 -6.10 21.74
N GLY A 332 6.62 -6.93 21.50
CA GLY A 332 6.10 -7.86 22.50
C GLY A 332 5.45 -7.16 23.70
N ASP A 333 5.04 -5.90 23.55
CA ASP A 333 4.33 -5.14 24.58
C ASP A 333 2.84 -5.51 24.57
N TRP A 334 2.58 -6.74 25.06
CA TRP A 334 1.26 -7.34 24.98
C TRP A 334 0.21 -6.60 25.79
N LYS A 335 0.63 -5.98 26.92
CA LYS A 335 -0.27 -5.15 27.72
C LYS A 335 -0.70 -3.90 26.94
N ALA A 336 0.25 -3.19 26.35
CA ALA A 336 -0.06 -2.03 25.51
C ALA A 336 -0.93 -2.43 24.31
N ALA A 337 -0.70 -3.60 23.70
CA ALA A 337 -1.54 -4.10 22.61
C ALA A 337 -2.98 -4.34 23.07
N ALA A 338 -3.20 -4.93 24.25
CA ALA A 338 -4.52 -5.18 24.83
C ALA A 338 -5.29 -3.88 25.16
N GLU A 339 -4.59 -2.79 25.44
CA GLU A 339 -5.16 -1.49 25.85
C GLU A 339 -5.41 -0.53 24.67
N LEU A 340 -5.10 -0.94 23.42
CA LEU A 340 -5.30 -0.10 22.24
C LEU A 340 -6.75 0.33 22.09
N GLN A 341 -6.94 1.59 21.71
CA GLN A 341 -8.28 2.15 21.48
C GLN A 341 -8.71 1.93 20.05
N VAL A 342 -9.92 1.40 19.86
CA VAL A 342 -10.51 1.22 18.53
C VAL A 342 -10.87 2.59 17.97
N ARG A 343 -10.27 2.93 16.84
CA ARG A 343 -10.60 4.17 16.11
C ARG A 343 -11.86 3.93 15.25
N PRO A 344 -12.90 4.77 15.36
CA PRO A 344 -14.06 4.67 14.48
C PRO A 344 -13.66 4.80 13.00
N THR A 345 -14.12 3.87 12.17
CA THR A 345 -13.86 3.86 10.72
C THR A 345 -14.98 3.13 9.98
N PRO A 346 -15.37 3.54 8.77
CA PRO A 346 -16.31 2.79 7.95
C PRO A 346 -15.71 1.52 7.34
N LEU A 347 -14.37 1.34 7.41
CA LEU A 347 -13.62 0.26 6.79
C LEU A 347 -13.46 -0.91 7.76
N ALA A 348 -14.27 -1.96 7.61
CA ALA A 348 -14.30 -3.10 8.51
C ALA A 348 -12.93 -3.79 8.69
N HIS A 349 -12.14 -3.92 7.62
CA HIS A 349 -10.80 -4.51 7.69
C HIS A 349 -9.78 -3.62 8.43
N VAL A 350 -10.01 -2.32 8.50
CA VAL A 350 -9.19 -1.39 9.27
C VAL A 350 -9.53 -1.47 10.76
N GLU A 351 -10.83 -1.53 11.10
CA GLU A 351 -11.30 -1.75 12.48
C GLU A 351 -10.76 -3.07 13.04
N ALA A 352 -10.76 -4.13 12.23
CA ALA A 352 -10.28 -5.46 12.60
C ALA A 352 -8.83 -5.48 13.10
N ILE A 353 -7.96 -4.63 12.58
CA ILE A 353 -6.54 -4.57 12.99
C ILE A 353 -6.40 -4.31 14.50
N THR A 354 -7.17 -3.35 15.03
CA THR A 354 -7.10 -3.01 16.45
C THR A 354 -7.69 -4.12 17.30
N HIS A 355 -8.79 -4.74 16.89
CA HIS A 355 -9.37 -5.89 17.58
C HIS A 355 -8.42 -7.10 17.59
N PHE A 356 -7.72 -7.35 16.48
CA PHE A 356 -6.68 -8.38 16.43
C PHE A 356 -5.55 -8.09 17.43
N ALA A 357 -5.02 -6.88 17.45
CA ALA A 357 -3.94 -6.50 18.35
C ALA A 357 -4.37 -6.63 19.82
N ARG A 358 -5.59 -6.23 20.16
CA ARG A 358 -6.17 -6.33 21.51
C ARG A 358 -6.35 -7.79 21.94
N ALA A 359 -6.93 -8.61 21.07
CA ALA A 359 -7.15 -10.03 21.34
C ALA A 359 -5.82 -10.78 21.57
N LEU A 360 -4.84 -10.55 20.67
CA LEU A 360 -3.51 -11.11 20.80
C LEU A 360 -2.81 -10.63 22.07
N GLY A 361 -2.88 -9.33 22.36
CA GLY A 361 -2.31 -8.70 23.54
C GLY A 361 -2.91 -9.27 24.84
N ALA A 362 -4.24 -9.40 24.92
CA ALA A 362 -4.93 -9.96 26.07
C ALA A 362 -4.54 -11.43 26.32
N ALA A 363 -4.54 -12.27 25.28
CA ALA A 363 -4.14 -13.66 25.39
C ALA A 363 -2.67 -13.79 25.86
N ARG A 364 -1.77 -13.01 25.28
CA ARG A 364 -0.32 -13.04 25.59
C ARG A 364 0.04 -12.40 26.94
N SER A 365 -0.80 -11.53 27.47
CA SER A 365 -0.61 -10.94 28.82
C SER A 365 -1.29 -11.74 29.94
N GLY A 366 -1.78 -12.95 29.65
CA GLY A 366 -2.35 -13.87 30.65
C GLY A 366 -3.83 -13.62 30.97
N ASN A 367 -4.55 -12.89 30.11
CA ASN A 367 -5.98 -12.65 30.24
C ASN A 367 -6.77 -13.15 29.01
N PRO A 368 -6.80 -14.47 28.72
CA PRO A 368 -7.45 -15.03 27.54
C PRO A 368 -8.96 -14.76 27.49
N GLU A 369 -9.62 -14.60 28.64
CA GLU A 369 -11.05 -14.29 28.70
C GLU A 369 -11.36 -12.91 28.07
N ALA A 370 -10.51 -11.90 28.30
CA ALA A 370 -10.66 -10.58 27.72
C ALA A 370 -10.51 -10.58 26.19
N ALA A 371 -9.80 -11.54 25.62
CA ALA A 371 -9.63 -11.67 24.17
C ALA A 371 -10.91 -12.07 23.44
N LYS A 372 -11.84 -12.76 24.11
CA LYS A 372 -13.01 -13.40 23.45
C LYS A 372 -13.94 -12.39 22.79
N ALA A 373 -14.15 -11.24 23.41
CA ALA A 373 -15.00 -10.18 22.84
C ALA A 373 -14.40 -9.60 21.54
N ASP A 374 -13.09 -9.35 21.52
CA ASP A 374 -12.40 -8.86 20.33
C ASP A 374 -12.37 -9.95 19.22
N ILE A 375 -12.21 -11.23 19.56
CA ILE A 375 -12.30 -12.34 18.58
C ILE A 375 -13.70 -12.46 17.99
N ALA A 376 -14.75 -12.34 18.81
CA ALA A 376 -16.13 -12.33 18.33
C ALA A 376 -16.34 -11.16 17.33
N LYS A 377 -15.81 -9.99 17.66
CA LYS A 377 -15.87 -8.81 16.78
C LYS A 377 -15.13 -9.02 15.46
N LEU A 378 -13.97 -9.69 15.48
CA LEU A 378 -13.28 -10.09 14.23
C LEU A 378 -14.18 -10.98 13.37
N GLY A 379 -14.93 -11.91 13.98
CA GLY A 379 -15.91 -12.74 13.27
C GLY A 379 -17.00 -11.91 12.58
N GLU A 380 -17.58 -10.93 13.29
CA GLU A 380 -18.60 -10.02 12.73
C GLU A 380 -18.03 -9.19 11.55
N LEU A 381 -16.82 -8.63 11.70
CA LEU A 381 -16.18 -7.82 10.67
C LEU A 381 -15.81 -8.66 9.43
N ARG A 382 -15.31 -9.90 9.64
CA ARG A 382 -15.09 -10.87 8.57
C ARG A 382 -16.37 -11.14 7.79
N ASP A 383 -17.49 -11.42 8.47
CA ASP A 383 -18.75 -11.74 7.84
C ASP A 383 -19.31 -10.54 7.07
N LYS A 384 -19.20 -9.33 7.63
CA LYS A 384 -19.53 -8.08 6.92
C LYS A 384 -18.74 -7.91 5.61
N LEU A 385 -17.44 -8.23 5.62
CA LEU A 385 -16.60 -8.18 4.42
C LEU A 385 -16.99 -9.25 3.40
N ARG A 386 -17.35 -10.45 3.87
CA ARG A 386 -17.83 -11.54 3.02
C ARG A 386 -19.13 -11.18 2.32
N ASP A 387 -20.07 -10.59 3.05
CA ASP A 387 -21.36 -10.12 2.50
C ASP A 387 -21.15 -9.01 1.45
N ALA A 388 -20.13 -8.15 1.67
CA ALA A 388 -19.68 -7.16 0.70
C ALA A 388 -18.88 -7.76 -0.48
N LYS A 389 -18.70 -9.08 -0.54
CA LYS A 389 -17.90 -9.81 -1.55
C LYS A 389 -16.42 -9.40 -1.60
N ASP A 390 -15.89 -8.89 -0.49
CA ASP A 390 -14.48 -8.59 -0.33
C ASP A 390 -13.72 -9.83 0.18
N ALA A 391 -13.40 -10.72 -0.73
CA ALA A 391 -12.77 -12.00 -0.42
C ALA A 391 -11.36 -11.84 0.18
N TYR A 392 -10.60 -10.83 -0.26
CA TYR A 392 -9.25 -10.60 0.24
C TYR A 392 -9.27 -10.19 1.72
N TRP A 393 -9.97 -9.11 2.04
CA TRP A 393 -9.98 -8.61 3.41
C TRP A 393 -10.76 -9.53 4.38
N SER A 394 -11.81 -10.21 3.92
CA SER A 394 -12.49 -11.21 4.75
C SER A 394 -11.53 -12.36 5.11
N GLY A 395 -10.69 -12.80 4.17
CA GLY A 395 -9.65 -13.81 4.41
C GLY A 395 -8.57 -13.33 5.40
N GLN A 396 -8.10 -12.09 5.28
CA GLN A 396 -7.12 -11.52 6.20
C GLN A 396 -7.68 -11.41 7.63
N VAL A 397 -8.92 -10.96 7.79
CA VAL A 397 -9.57 -10.88 9.11
C VAL A 397 -9.83 -12.27 9.70
N ASP A 398 -10.15 -13.28 8.87
CA ASP A 398 -10.28 -14.66 9.33
C ASP A 398 -8.96 -15.22 9.86
N ILE A 399 -7.85 -14.98 9.16
CA ILE A 399 -6.50 -15.35 9.62
C ILE A 399 -6.18 -14.69 10.97
N GLN A 400 -6.46 -13.38 11.10
CA GLN A 400 -6.27 -12.66 12.37
C GLN A 400 -7.08 -13.28 13.52
N ALA A 401 -8.33 -13.64 13.28
CA ALA A 401 -9.17 -14.31 14.27
C ALA A 401 -8.64 -15.69 14.65
N GLN A 402 -8.15 -16.47 13.68
CA GLN A 402 -7.53 -17.78 13.93
C GLN A 402 -6.24 -17.66 14.75
N VAL A 403 -5.35 -16.71 14.42
CA VAL A 403 -4.13 -16.42 15.19
C VAL A 403 -4.46 -16.06 16.63
N ALA A 404 -5.39 -15.12 16.86
CA ALA A 404 -5.79 -14.72 18.19
C ALA A 404 -6.41 -15.88 18.99
N SER A 405 -7.26 -16.69 18.35
CA SER A 405 -7.87 -17.88 18.94
C SER A 405 -6.84 -18.95 19.33
N ALA A 406 -5.81 -19.14 18.50
CA ALA A 406 -4.72 -20.07 18.81
C ALA A 406 -3.96 -19.64 20.07
N TRP A 407 -3.67 -18.34 20.23
CA TRP A 407 -3.03 -17.83 21.44
C TRP A 407 -3.92 -17.86 22.67
N VAL A 408 -5.26 -17.77 22.53
CA VAL A 408 -6.20 -18.03 23.63
C VAL A 408 -6.12 -19.48 24.07
N LEU A 409 -6.12 -20.44 23.14
CA LEU A 409 -5.97 -21.87 23.47
C LEU A 409 -4.64 -22.14 24.18
N ASP A 410 -3.56 -21.53 23.77
CA ASP A 410 -2.25 -21.66 24.42
C ASP A 410 -2.28 -21.10 25.84
N ALA A 411 -2.86 -19.93 26.06
CA ALA A 411 -3.02 -19.33 27.38
C ALA A 411 -3.95 -20.13 28.31
N GLU A 412 -4.90 -20.88 27.75
CA GLU A 412 -5.77 -21.84 28.49
C GLU A 412 -5.10 -23.19 28.75
N GLY A 413 -3.84 -23.40 28.33
CA GLY A 413 -3.11 -24.66 28.51
C GLY A 413 -3.49 -25.77 27.50
N LYS A 414 -4.25 -25.45 26.45
CA LYS A 414 -4.69 -26.39 25.40
C LYS A 414 -3.66 -26.43 24.25
N TYR A 415 -2.42 -26.80 24.56
CA TYR A 415 -1.25 -26.63 23.71
C TYR A 415 -1.32 -27.32 22.35
N ASP A 416 -1.78 -28.57 22.27
CA ASP A 416 -1.90 -29.29 21.00
C ASP A 416 -2.92 -28.62 20.08
N GLY A 417 -4.05 -28.16 20.61
CA GLY A 417 -5.05 -27.40 19.89
C GLY A 417 -4.50 -26.06 19.40
N ALA A 418 -3.74 -25.38 20.25
CA ALA A 418 -3.10 -24.10 19.94
C ALA A 418 -2.10 -24.23 18.77
N LEU A 419 -1.18 -25.19 18.85
CA LEU A 419 -0.20 -25.46 17.80
C LEU A 419 -0.87 -25.82 16.47
N LYS A 420 -1.89 -26.66 16.49
CA LYS A 420 -2.65 -27.04 15.29
C LYS A 420 -3.35 -25.82 14.65
N ALA A 421 -4.03 -25.01 15.47
CA ALA A 421 -4.73 -23.81 15.01
C ALA A 421 -3.75 -22.76 14.46
N MET A 422 -2.61 -22.55 15.14
CA MET A 422 -1.60 -21.58 14.74
C MET A 422 -0.90 -21.98 13.42
N SER A 423 -0.59 -23.29 13.25
CA SER A 423 -0.06 -23.83 12.00
C SER A 423 -1.03 -23.61 10.86
N ALA A 424 -2.32 -23.88 11.05
CA ALA A 424 -3.35 -23.68 10.03
C ALA A 424 -3.49 -22.20 9.61
N ALA A 425 -3.46 -21.28 10.58
CA ALA A 425 -3.49 -19.84 10.32
C ALA A 425 -2.26 -19.38 9.53
N ALA A 426 -1.06 -19.87 9.89
CA ALA A 426 0.18 -19.58 9.17
C ALA A 426 0.15 -20.13 7.73
N ASP A 427 -0.36 -21.36 7.53
CA ASP A 427 -0.50 -21.97 6.20
C ASP A 427 -1.52 -21.21 5.33
N ALA A 428 -2.57 -20.65 5.95
CA ALA A 428 -3.54 -19.81 5.25
C ALA A 428 -2.92 -18.48 4.82
N GLU A 429 -2.16 -17.80 5.70
CA GLU A 429 -1.47 -16.54 5.39
C GLU A 429 -0.40 -16.72 4.30
N ASP A 430 0.35 -17.83 4.32
CA ASP A 430 1.38 -18.10 3.31
C ASP A 430 0.83 -18.26 1.89
N LYS A 431 -0.45 -18.61 1.75
CA LYS A 431 -1.13 -18.67 0.44
C LYS A 431 -1.53 -17.29 -0.10
N THR A 432 -1.43 -16.25 0.70
CA THR A 432 -1.80 -14.88 0.31
C THR A 432 -0.58 -14.01 0.05
N GLU A 433 -0.79 -12.90 -0.67
CA GLU A 433 0.17 -11.81 -0.77
C GLU A 433 -0.28 -10.64 0.11
N LYS A 434 0.66 -9.77 0.52
CA LYS A 434 0.28 -8.52 1.18
C LYS A 434 -0.56 -7.64 0.25
N HIS A 435 -1.43 -6.83 0.81
CA HIS A 435 -2.08 -5.79 0.02
C HIS A 435 -1.05 -4.75 -0.47
N PRO A 436 -1.17 -4.23 -1.72
CA PRO A 436 -0.23 -3.24 -2.25
C PRO A 436 -0.06 -1.98 -1.37
N VAL A 437 -1.08 -1.61 -0.62
CA VAL A 437 -1.08 -0.40 0.24
C VAL A 437 -0.26 -0.57 1.54
N THR A 438 0.09 -1.77 1.98
CA THR A 438 0.78 -1.97 3.27
C THR A 438 2.18 -2.54 3.10
N PRO A 439 3.15 -2.21 3.98
CA PRO A 439 4.48 -2.85 3.97
C PRO A 439 4.41 -4.35 4.29
N GLY A 440 3.41 -4.78 5.07
CA GLY A 440 3.20 -6.16 5.49
C GLY A 440 2.01 -6.28 6.43
N VAL A 441 1.67 -7.50 6.80
CA VAL A 441 0.68 -7.79 7.86
C VAL A 441 1.12 -7.20 9.21
N PRO A 442 0.25 -7.04 10.21
CA PRO A 442 0.65 -6.51 11.52
C PRO A 442 1.82 -7.26 12.14
N LYS A 443 1.79 -8.59 12.11
CA LYS A 443 2.92 -9.50 12.36
C LYS A 443 2.66 -10.83 11.65
N PRO A 444 3.66 -11.42 10.95
CA PRO A 444 3.45 -12.66 10.21
C PRO A 444 2.99 -13.81 11.10
N ALA A 445 1.93 -14.51 10.68
CA ALA A 445 1.41 -15.65 11.39
C ALA A 445 2.46 -16.78 11.51
N ARG A 446 3.30 -16.98 10.50
CA ARG A 446 4.39 -17.95 10.53
C ARG A 446 5.46 -17.60 11.56
N GLU A 447 5.76 -16.30 11.76
CA GLU A 447 6.68 -15.84 12.82
C GLU A 447 6.08 -16.12 14.22
N LEU A 448 4.79 -15.80 14.40
CA LEU A 448 4.08 -16.08 15.65
C LEU A 448 3.98 -17.59 15.94
N TYR A 449 3.85 -18.43 14.91
CA TYR A 449 3.92 -19.89 15.05
C TYR A 449 5.31 -20.34 15.52
N GLY A 450 6.37 -19.79 14.95
CA GLY A 450 7.75 -20.05 15.40
C GLY A 450 7.96 -19.69 16.87
N VAL A 451 7.38 -18.56 17.32
CA VAL A 451 7.42 -18.16 18.75
C VAL A 451 6.70 -19.18 19.61
N MET A 452 5.48 -19.61 19.25
CA MET A 452 4.72 -20.62 20.00
C MET A 452 5.48 -21.94 20.10
N LEU A 453 6.08 -22.41 19.00
CA LEU A 453 6.90 -23.63 18.97
C LEU A 453 8.11 -23.53 19.92
N LEU A 454 8.82 -22.38 19.94
CA LEU A 454 9.94 -22.16 20.86
C LEU A 454 9.51 -22.22 22.33
N GLU A 455 8.37 -21.62 22.65
CA GLU A 455 7.79 -21.61 24.01
C GLU A 455 7.33 -23.01 24.43
N ARG A 456 6.96 -23.86 23.50
CA ARG A 456 6.59 -25.29 23.74
C ARG A 456 7.80 -26.24 23.70
N GLY A 457 9.03 -25.73 23.58
CA GLY A 457 10.24 -26.55 23.59
C GLY A 457 10.49 -27.35 22.31
N MET A 458 10.00 -26.86 21.17
CA MET A 458 10.12 -27.45 19.84
C MET A 458 11.06 -26.60 18.96
N PRO A 459 12.37 -26.51 19.27
CA PRO A 459 13.26 -25.55 18.61
C PRO A 459 13.56 -25.91 17.15
N THR A 460 13.53 -27.18 16.75
CA THR A 460 13.77 -27.60 15.35
C THR A 460 12.66 -27.12 14.43
N GLU A 461 11.41 -27.32 14.83
CA GLU A 461 10.23 -26.87 14.10
C GLU A 461 10.14 -25.34 14.11
N ALA A 462 10.50 -24.72 15.23
CA ALA A 462 10.56 -23.26 15.34
C ALA A 462 11.58 -22.65 14.38
N LEU A 463 12.78 -23.24 14.26
CA LEU A 463 13.80 -22.80 13.32
C LEU A 463 13.26 -22.84 11.88
N THR A 464 12.60 -23.93 11.51
CA THR A 464 11.96 -24.09 10.19
C THR A 464 10.92 -22.99 9.93
N ALA A 465 10.09 -22.66 10.93
CA ALA A 465 9.07 -21.62 10.81
C ALA A 465 9.68 -20.21 10.63
N PHE A 466 10.73 -19.89 11.39
CA PHE A 466 11.44 -18.60 11.24
C PHE A 466 12.19 -18.48 9.92
N GLU A 467 12.82 -19.56 9.45
CA GLU A 467 13.48 -19.60 8.14
C GLU A 467 12.47 -19.41 6.99
N ALA A 468 11.28 -19.99 7.11
CA ALA A 468 10.19 -19.76 6.15
C ALA A 468 9.73 -18.30 6.15
N THR A 469 9.62 -17.67 7.32
CA THR A 469 9.34 -16.22 7.44
C THR A 469 10.43 -15.40 6.75
N LEU A 470 11.71 -15.67 7.03
CA LEU A 470 12.85 -14.94 6.44
C LEU A 470 12.94 -15.10 4.92
N LYS A 471 12.46 -16.19 4.36
CA LYS A 471 12.38 -16.40 2.91
C LYS A 471 11.33 -15.49 2.26
N LYS A 472 10.18 -15.26 2.94
CA LYS A 472 9.08 -14.42 2.46
C LYS A 472 9.32 -12.94 2.76
N GLU A 473 9.85 -12.64 3.93
CA GLU A 473 10.14 -11.29 4.43
C GLU A 473 11.60 -11.19 4.92
N PRO A 474 12.55 -10.95 4.01
CA PRO A 474 13.96 -10.88 4.33
C PRO A 474 14.28 -9.80 5.37
N ASN A 475 15.31 -10.07 6.17
CA ASN A 475 15.85 -9.14 7.16
C ASN A 475 14.86 -8.69 8.26
N ARG A 476 13.82 -9.50 8.56
CA ARG A 476 12.97 -9.23 9.73
C ARG A 476 13.70 -9.52 11.03
N LEU A 477 13.75 -8.51 11.92
CA LEU A 477 14.45 -8.61 13.21
C LEU A 477 13.88 -9.73 14.09
N GLY A 478 12.55 -9.78 14.29
CA GLY A 478 11.90 -10.80 15.13
C GLY A 478 12.15 -12.22 14.63
N ALA A 479 12.13 -12.41 13.31
CA ALA A 479 12.40 -13.72 12.72
C ALA A 479 13.87 -14.14 12.88
N TYR A 480 14.84 -13.21 12.76
CA TYR A 480 16.24 -13.52 13.06
C TYR A 480 16.48 -13.82 14.53
N VAL A 481 15.86 -13.08 15.45
CA VAL A 481 15.96 -13.33 16.90
C VAL A 481 15.41 -14.73 17.22
N GLY A 482 14.24 -15.07 16.66
CA GLY A 482 13.66 -16.40 16.82
C GLY A 482 14.53 -17.51 16.22
N ALA A 483 15.04 -17.32 14.99
CA ALA A 483 15.90 -18.30 14.33
C ALA A 483 17.23 -18.51 15.06
N ALA A 484 17.87 -17.44 15.55
CA ALA A 484 19.10 -17.51 16.33
C ALA A 484 18.90 -18.30 17.63
N THR A 485 17.81 -17.97 18.35
CA THR A 485 17.44 -18.67 19.61
C THR A 485 17.12 -20.15 19.35
N ALA A 486 16.37 -20.45 18.31
CA ALA A 486 16.02 -21.81 17.91
C ALA A 486 17.28 -22.62 17.54
N ALA A 487 18.14 -22.08 16.67
CA ALA A 487 19.39 -22.72 16.26
C ALA A 487 20.31 -22.99 17.46
N GLN A 488 20.42 -22.04 18.39
CA GLN A 488 21.21 -22.21 19.62
C GLN A 488 20.64 -23.35 20.48
N LYS A 489 19.32 -23.44 20.65
CA LYS A 489 18.66 -24.52 21.41
C LYS A 489 18.77 -25.89 20.72
N CYS A 490 18.87 -25.93 19.38
CA CYS A 490 19.13 -27.16 18.62
C CYS A 490 20.61 -27.59 18.66
N GLY A 491 21.52 -26.75 19.19
CA GLY A 491 22.96 -26.99 19.14
C GLY A 491 23.61 -26.69 17.78
N ASP A 492 22.88 -26.09 16.83
CA ASP A 492 23.42 -25.65 15.54
C ASP A 492 24.16 -24.33 15.70
N LYS A 493 25.42 -24.43 16.11
CA LYS A 493 26.29 -23.27 16.36
C LYS A 493 26.53 -22.44 15.10
N THR A 494 26.54 -23.06 13.92
CA THR A 494 26.78 -22.39 12.64
C THR A 494 25.61 -21.48 12.30
N LYS A 495 24.38 -21.99 12.32
CA LYS A 495 23.19 -21.18 12.09
C LYS A 495 22.98 -20.13 13.18
N ALA A 496 23.18 -20.48 14.45
CA ALA A 496 23.06 -19.55 15.56
C ALA A 496 23.98 -18.34 15.35
N ARG A 497 25.27 -18.58 15.06
CA ARG A 497 26.24 -17.51 14.76
C ARG A 497 25.80 -16.67 13.57
N LEU A 498 25.41 -17.29 12.45
CA LEU A 498 24.93 -16.61 11.24
C LEU A 498 23.78 -15.65 11.57
N TYR A 499 22.76 -16.11 12.30
CA TYR A 499 21.60 -15.28 12.60
C TYR A 499 21.91 -14.18 13.62
N TYR A 500 22.77 -14.44 14.62
CA TYR A 500 23.24 -13.37 15.51
C TYR A 500 24.06 -12.29 14.79
N GLU A 501 24.89 -12.66 13.83
CA GLU A 501 25.59 -11.70 12.95
C GLU A 501 24.59 -10.85 12.15
N LYS A 502 23.51 -11.45 11.61
CA LYS A 502 22.45 -10.73 10.91
C LYS A 502 21.72 -9.75 11.81
N ILE A 503 21.38 -10.13 13.06
CA ILE A 503 20.75 -9.22 14.04
C ILE A 503 21.64 -7.98 14.25
N VAL A 504 22.93 -8.18 14.51
CA VAL A 504 23.86 -7.07 14.74
C VAL A 504 24.03 -6.21 13.49
N ALA A 505 24.03 -6.81 12.30
CA ALA A 505 24.15 -6.08 11.03
C ALA A 505 22.93 -5.17 10.76
N ILE A 506 21.70 -5.66 10.96
CA ILE A 506 20.49 -4.88 10.67
C ILE A 506 20.09 -3.92 11.79
N ALA A 507 20.37 -4.27 13.05
CA ALA A 507 19.94 -3.52 14.24
C ALA A 507 21.12 -2.98 15.06
N GLY A 508 22.27 -2.74 14.45
CA GLY A 508 23.49 -2.25 15.13
C GLY A 508 23.29 -0.92 15.86
N ASN A 509 22.35 -0.09 15.42
CA ASN A 509 21.97 1.20 16.03
C ASN A 509 20.62 1.14 16.75
N ALA A 510 20.19 -0.04 17.21
CA ALA A 510 18.96 -0.22 17.95
C ALA A 510 18.95 0.54 19.27
N ASP A 511 17.77 0.84 19.77
CA ASP A 511 17.57 1.42 21.08
C ASP A 511 18.06 0.44 22.17
N LYS A 512 18.55 0.99 23.30
CA LYS A 512 19.06 0.17 24.41
C LYS A 512 18.01 -0.78 25.03
N SER A 513 16.74 -0.49 24.83
CA SER A 513 15.62 -1.34 25.25
C SER A 513 15.51 -2.65 24.46
N ARG A 514 16.17 -2.75 23.32
CA ARG A 514 16.22 -3.95 22.47
C ARG A 514 17.32 -4.90 22.98
N THR A 515 17.00 -5.63 24.05
CA THR A 515 17.95 -6.52 24.74
C THR A 515 18.44 -7.66 23.84
N GLU A 516 17.63 -8.11 22.87
CA GLU A 516 17.98 -9.14 21.90
C GLU A 516 19.20 -8.77 21.03
N VAL A 517 19.44 -7.49 20.81
CA VAL A 517 20.64 -7.02 20.10
C VAL A 517 21.88 -7.07 20.99
N ALA A 518 21.72 -6.77 22.28
CA ALA A 518 22.78 -6.93 23.27
C ALA A 518 23.14 -8.41 23.46
N ASP A 519 22.15 -9.28 23.52
CA ASP A 519 22.32 -10.74 23.63
C ASP A 519 23.05 -11.31 22.41
N ALA A 520 22.70 -10.83 21.21
CA ALA A 520 23.39 -11.21 19.97
C ALA A 520 24.89 -10.86 20.02
N ARG A 521 25.23 -9.64 20.46
CA ARG A 521 26.64 -9.21 20.63
C ARG A 521 27.37 -10.05 21.68
N ALA A 522 26.69 -10.36 22.79
CA ALA A 522 27.27 -11.19 23.86
C ALA A 522 27.54 -12.61 23.35
N TYR A 523 26.62 -13.21 22.60
CA TYR A 523 26.80 -14.52 21.99
C TYR A 523 28.03 -14.54 21.04
N LEU A 524 28.12 -13.58 20.14
CA LEU A 524 29.21 -13.49 19.17
C LEU A 524 30.58 -13.26 19.81
N LYS A 525 30.63 -12.61 20.97
CA LYS A 525 31.88 -12.41 21.72
C LYS A 525 32.37 -13.69 22.40
N ASN A 526 31.42 -14.55 22.81
CA ASN A 526 31.73 -15.72 23.65
C ASN A 526 31.81 -17.03 22.84
N ASN A 527 31.45 -17.05 21.59
CA ASN A 527 31.43 -18.19 20.68
C ASN A 527 32.13 -17.84 19.33
#